data_e0655dbb82caf9f413d4fb728dfa6c9a
#
_entry.id   e0655dbb82caf9f413d4fb728dfa6c9a
#
_cell.length_a   1.000
_cell.length_b   1.000
_cell.length_c   1.000
_cell.angle_alpha   90.00
_cell.angle_beta   90.00
_cell.angle_gamma   90.00
#
_symmetry.space_group_name_H-M   'P 1'
#
loop_
_entity.id
_entity.type
_entity.pdbx_description
1 polymer ?
#
loop_
_entity_poly.entity_id
_entity_poly.type
_entity_poly.pdbx_seq_one_letter_code
_entity_poly.pdbx_strand_id
1 'polypeptide(L)'
;MGEYINIYGLLFAKTADGKLAFTGQIWDEELQKFQSDINKSTPQLGEDGKLPTDLLPESLPQTGEANKIYLVKREGSDPVVYDASMWIDGAWASFGGSGGGEVTGAVRYDEAQVLEDAQKTQARENIGAASQKDVDDINQILFTQYTALSMSRTPASFEKGVETEVTLNWSTKFNNQEIEPDSLEVKKGNEVLTSDKTLKTIKDSVTDTQAYSMTAVIKGITKTASVTVNAYYPMYFGASAKTALESADILAMTKQPIKSSPAGNATVEVGANEYLWLCVPSTMSINSVKSGGFDVPMAAPVTVAVDGKGDYKCYRSASPFAEGTFNGVIA
;
A
#
# COMPACT_ATOMS: atom_id res chain seq x y z
N MET A 1 -30.40 18.05 22.25
CA MET A 1 -29.07 18.11 22.90
C MET A 1 -28.05 17.96 21.83
N GLY A 2 -27.07 18.88 21.74
CA GLY A 2 -25.95 18.74 20.79
C GLY A 2 -25.10 17.54 21.20
N GLU A 3 -24.61 16.80 20.20
CA GLU A 3 -23.66 15.72 20.40
C GLU A 3 -22.25 16.33 20.54
N TYR A 4 -21.55 16.04 21.64
CA TYR A 4 -20.20 16.51 21.92
C TYR A 4 -19.22 15.35 21.94
N ILE A 5 -18.03 15.58 21.40
CA ILE A 5 -16.99 14.57 21.30
C ILE A 5 -15.72 15.10 21.95
N ASN A 6 -15.14 14.32 22.85
CA ASN A 6 -13.83 14.61 23.45
C ASN A 6 -12.74 13.97 22.60
N ILE A 7 -11.81 14.78 22.12
CA ILE A 7 -10.63 14.31 21.37
C ILE A 7 -9.40 14.87 22.08
N TYR A 8 -8.65 14.02 22.74
CA TYR A 8 -7.42 14.38 23.47
C TYR A 8 -7.59 15.55 24.45
N GLY A 9 -8.69 15.58 25.20
CA GLY A 9 -8.96 16.64 26.16
C GLY A 9 -9.59 17.91 25.56
N LEU A 10 -9.80 17.97 24.25
CA LEU A 10 -10.48 19.06 23.57
C LEU A 10 -11.94 18.70 23.30
N LEU A 11 -12.87 19.56 23.62
CA LEU A 11 -14.28 19.35 23.39
C LEU A 11 -14.73 19.90 22.04
N PHE A 12 -15.29 19.04 21.21
CA PHE A 12 -15.84 19.39 19.91
C PHE A 12 -17.37 19.20 19.92
N ALA A 13 -18.09 20.12 19.31
CA ALA A 13 -19.51 19.99 19.02
C ALA A 13 -19.70 19.46 17.59
N LYS A 14 -20.63 18.51 17.40
CA LYS A 14 -21.02 18.06 16.07
C LYS A 14 -22.03 19.04 15.48
N THR A 15 -21.71 19.61 14.35
CA THR A 15 -22.56 20.55 13.61
C THR A 15 -23.66 19.80 12.84
N ALA A 16 -24.69 20.52 12.40
CA ALA A 16 -25.83 19.91 11.68
C ALA A 16 -25.43 19.23 10.36
N ASP A 17 -24.31 19.65 9.74
CA ASP A 17 -23.73 19.04 8.54
C ASP A 17 -22.74 17.88 8.85
N GLY A 18 -22.67 17.46 10.12
CA GLY A 18 -21.86 16.33 10.57
C GLY A 18 -20.38 16.63 10.80
N LYS A 19 -19.95 17.88 10.68
CA LYS A 19 -18.57 18.30 10.97
C LYS A 19 -18.35 18.48 12.48
N LEU A 20 -17.07 18.51 12.88
CA LEU A 20 -16.68 18.79 14.25
C LEU A 20 -16.20 20.23 14.34
N ALA A 21 -16.77 21.00 15.28
CA ALA A 21 -16.35 22.36 15.59
C ALA A 21 -15.77 22.41 17.01
N PHE A 22 -14.57 22.95 17.17
CA PHE A 22 -13.97 23.12 18.50
C PHE A 22 -14.80 24.13 19.33
N THR A 23 -15.13 23.74 20.55
CA THR A 23 -15.99 24.56 21.44
C THR A 23 -15.22 25.61 22.24
N GLY A 24 -13.89 25.64 22.16
CA GLY A 24 -13.04 26.48 23.01
C GLY A 24 -12.92 25.96 24.44
N GLN A 25 -13.23 24.68 24.70
CA GLN A 25 -13.13 24.07 26.02
C GLN A 25 -12.08 22.97 26.03
N ILE A 26 -11.25 22.95 27.08
CA ILE A 26 -10.25 21.93 27.37
C ILE A 26 -10.60 21.20 28.66
N TRP A 27 -10.15 19.96 28.77
CA TRP A 27 -10.37 19.15 29.96
C TRP A 27 -9.46 19.62 31.11
N ASP A 28 -10.07 19.89 32.25
CA ASP A 28 -9.37 20.21 33.49
C ASP A 28 -9.31 18.96 34.37
N GLU A 29 -8.12 18.41 34.56
CA GLU A 29 -7.92 17.16 35.31
C GLU A 29 -8.23 17.31 36.81
N GLU A 30 -7.97 18.48 37.41
CA GLU A 30 -8.21 18.72 38.83
C GLU A 30 -9.72 18.79 39.13
N LEU A 31 -10.46 19.45 38.24
CA LEU A 31 -11.91 19.64 38.40
C LEU A 31 -12.77 18.57 37.73
N GLN A 32 -12.14 17.67 36.98
CA GLN A 32 -12.83 16.60 36.23
C GLN A 32 -13.93 17.14 35.30
N LYS A 33 -13.72 18.27 34.66
CA LYS A 33 -14.70 18.91 33.76
C LYS A 33 -14.02 19.74 32.68
N PHE A 34 -14.75 20.01 31.60
CA PHE A 34 -14.32 20.96 30.60
C PHE A 34 -14.47 22.40 31.08
N GLN A 35 -13.43 23.20 30.90
CA GLN A 35 -13.44 24.62 31.14
C GLN A 35 -13.19 25.38 29.86
N SER A 36 -13.71 26.62 29.75
CA SER A 36 -13.28 27.51 28.67
C SER A 36 -11.84 27.92 28.88
N ASP A 37 -11.09 27.97 27.79
CA ASP A 37 -9.67 28.35 27.76
C ASP A 37 -9.44 29.83 28.08
N ILE A 38 -10.52 30.58 28.31
CA ILE A 38 -10.44 31.99 28.68
C ILE A 38 -9.99 32.06 30.13
N ASN A 39 -8.76 32.45 30.31
CA ASN A 39 -8.11 32.69 31.59
C ASN A 39 -9.04 33.55 32.47
N LYS A 40 -9.37 33.09 33.68
CA LYS A 40 -10.25 33.81 34.63
C LYS A 40 -9.78 35.23 34.98
N SER A 41 -8.56 35.59 34.57
CA SER A 41 -7.95 36.89 34.75
C SER A 41 -8.14 37.86 33.57
N THR A 42 -8.80 37.44 32.49
CA THR A 42 -9.10 38.32 31.37
C THR A 42 -10.30 39.20 31.76
N PRO A 43 -10.18 40.54 31.82
CA PRO A 43 -11.31 41.40 32.10
C PRO A 43 -12.46 41.15 31.10
N GLN A 44 -13.63 40.87 31.60
CA GLN A 44 -14.80 40.70 30.73
C GLN A 44 -15.15 42.05 30.08
N LEU A 45 -15.38 42.02 28.77
CA LEU A 45 -15.92 43.19 28.06
C LEU A 45 -17.29 43.54 28.61
N GLY A 46 -17.57 44.80 28.82
CA GLY A 46 -18.92 45.29 29.18
C GLY A 46 -19.92 45.01 28.06
N GLU A 47 -21.19 45.20 28.30
CA GLU A 47 -22.28 45.02 27.30
C GLU A 47 -22.09 45.91 26.04
N ASP A 48 -21.32 46.98 26.17
CA ASP A 48 -20.94 47.90 25.11
C ASP A 48 -19.72 47.43 24.29
N GLY A 49 -19.19 46.27 24.62
CA GLY A 49 -17.98 45.71 23.98
C GLY A 49 -16.67 46.38 24.39
N LYS A 50 -16.69 47.20 25.43
CA LYS A 50 -15.50 47.90 25.98
C LYS A 50 -15.05 47.28 27.28
N LEU A 51 -13.75 47.41 27.58
CA LEU A 51 -13.22 47.08 28.90
C LEU A 51 -13.76 48.10 29.93
N PRO A 52 -14.21 47.66 31.14
CA PRO A 52 -14.61 48.58 32.24
C PRO A 52 -13.46 49.52 32.55
N THR A 53 -13.70 50.82 32.37
CA THR A 53 -12.63 51.86 32.52
C THR A 53 -12.22 52.05 33.95
N ASP A 54 -13.07 51.67 34.90
CA ASP A 54 -12.82 51.71 36.35
C ASP A 54 -11.89 50.57 36.84
N LEU A 55 -11.63 49.57 36.00
CA LEU A 55 -10.72 48.46 36.30
C LEU A 55 -9.31 48.66 35.67
N LEU A 56 -9.13 49.70 34.88
CA LEU A 56 -7.87 49.97 34.20
C LEU A 56 -7.07 51.02 34.99
N PRO A 57 -5.81 50.69 35.39
CA PRO A 57 -5.00 51.67 36.05
C PRO A 57 -4.59 52.77 35.07
N GLU A 58 -4.52 54.01 35.52
CA GLU A 58 -3.97 55.15 34.73
C GLU A 58 -2.50 54.97 34.42
N SER A 59 -1.77 54.22 35.27
CA SER A 59 -0.38 53.85 35.11
C SER A 59 -0.09 52.51 35.75
N LEU A 60 1.01 51.87 35.37
CA LEU A 60 1.44 50.60 36.00
C LEU A 60 1.72 50.84 37.51
N PRO A 61 1.23 49.98 38.42
CA PRO A 61 1.58 50.05 39.84
C PRO A 61 3.06 49.78 40.05
N GLN A 62 3.61 50.14 41.22
CA GLN A 62 5.04 49.94 41.52
C GLN A 62 5.45 48.47 41.49
N THR A 63 4.54 47.54 41.81
CA THR A 63 4.70 46.08 41.72
C THR A 63 3.43 45.47 41.12
N GLY A 64 3.58 44.47 40.31
CA GLY A 64 2.45 43.73 39.74
C GLY A 64 2.20 42.40 40.44
N GLU A 65 1.05 41.79 40.19
CA GLU A 65 0.73 40.40 40.55
C GLU A 65 1.21 39.47 39.47
N ALA A 66 1.77 38.32 39.85
CA ALA A 66 2.22 37.32 38.91
C ALA A 66 1.04 36.79 38.07
N ASN A 67 1.24 36.50 36.81
CA ASN A 67 0.23 35.97 35.86
C ASN A 67 -0.97 36.91 35.59
N LYS A 68 -0.83 38.19 35.85
CA LYS A 68 -1.86 39.20 35.58
C LYS A 68 -1.39 40.15 34.47
N ILE A 69 -2.25 40.41 33.51
CA ILE A 69 -2.01 41.40 32.45
C ILE A 69 -2.60 42.73 32.88
N TYR A 70 -1.81 43.79 32.79
CA TYR A 70 -2.20 45.15 33.06
C TYR A 70 -2.29 45.90 31.73
N LEU A 71 -3.41 46.56 31.48
CA LEU A 71 -3.65 47.38 30.31
C LEU A 71 -3.67 48.84 30.73
N VAL A 72 -2.74 49.63 30.22
CA VAL A 72 -2.63 51.07 30.49
C VAL A 72 -2.96 51.81 29.20
N LYS A 73 -3.85 52.80 29.29
CA LYS A 73 -4.21 53.62 28.15
C LYS A 73 -3.01 54.46 27.69
N ARG A 74 -2.70 54.37 26.39
CA ARG A 74 -1.65 55.21 25.79
C ARG A 74 -2.15 56.62 25.62
N GLU A 75 -1.44 57.59 26.22
CA GLU A 75 -1.76 59.01 26.07
C GLU A 75 -1.68 59.44 24.59
N GLY A 76 -2.66 60.23 24.17
CA GLY A 76 -2.69 60.83 22.83
C GLY A 76 -3.07 59.87 21.71
N SER A 77 -3.47 58.63 22.00
CA SER A 77 -3.92 57.66 20.96
C SER A 77 -5.37 57.91 20.54
N ASP A 78 -5.60 58.05 19.22
CA ASP A 78 -6.91 58.08 18.59
C ASP A 78 -6.86 57.14 17.33
N PRO A 79 -7.58 56.02 17.28
CA PRO A 79 -8.40 55.48 18.35
C PRO A 79 -7.67 55.08 19.61
N VAL A 80 -8.40 54.93 20.72
CA VAL A 80 -7.82 54.57 22.02
C VAL A 80 -7.08 53.24 21.94
N VAL A 81 -5.80 53.28 22.29
CA VAL A 81 -4.90 52.11 22.34
C VAL A 81 -4.44 51.89 23.77
N TYR A 82 -4.32 50.61 24.16
CA TYR A 82 -3.80 50.22 25.46
C TYR A 82 -2.46 49.51 25.31
N ASP A 83 -1.50 49.86 26.16
CA ASP A 83 -0.24 49.13 26.32
C ASP A 83 -0.46 47.99 27.32
N ALA A 84 -0.13 46.76 26.92
CA ALA A 84 -0.23 45.58 27.77
C ALA A 84 1.14 45.29 28.44
N SER A 85 1.10 45.03 29.75
CA SER A 85 2.29 44.69 30.53
C SER A 85 1.98 43.57 31.53
N MET A 86 2.99 42.77 31.86
CA MET A 86 2.93 41.70 32.85
C MET A 86 4.10 41.83 33.82
N TRP A 87 3.87 41.52 35.10
CA TRP A 87 4.92 41.49 36.09
C TRP A 87 5.61 40.13 36.08
N ILE A 88 6.87 40.08 35.69
CA ILE A 88 7.68 38.88 35.55
C ILE A 88 9.00 39.07 36.25
N ASP A 89 9.36 38.18 37.15
CA ASP A 89 10.65 38.17 37.85
C ASP A 89 11.04 39.52 38.51
N GLY A 90 10.04 40.21 39.08
CA GLY A 90 10.29 41.47 39.78
C GLY A 90 10.38 42.70 38.87
N ALA A 91 10.02 42.59 37.60
CA ALA A 91 10.04 43.69 36.64
C ALA A 91 8.82 43.73 35.73
N TRP A 92 8.49 44.91 35.19
CA TRP A 92 7.47 45.06 34.18
C TRP A 92 7.99 44.67 32.80
N ALA A 93 7.34 43.70 32.16
CA ALA A 93 7.55 43.34 30.78
C ALA A 93 6.32 43.78 29.95
N SER A 94 6.54 44.65 28.96
CA SER A 94 5.50 45.12 28.05
C SER A 94 5.39 44.19 26.84
N PHE A 95 4.19 43.88 26.41
CA PHE A 95 3.90 43.12 25.18
C PHE A 95 2.66 43.69 24.51
N GLY A 96 2.67 43.68 23.18
CA GLY A 96 1.48 44.06 22.39
C GLY A 96 1.26 45.56 22.21
N GLY A 97 2.25 46.40 22.38
CA GLY A 97 2.19 47.81 21.96
C GLY A 97 2.47 47.95 20.45
N SER A 98 1.58 48.58 19.68
CA SER A 98 1.89 49.00 18.31
C SER A 98 2.81 50.23 18.31
N GLY A 99 3.85 50.19 19.07
CA GLY A 99 4.94 51.15 19.02
C GLY A 99 6.03 50.56 18.17
N GLY A 100 6.38 51.23 17.05
CA GLY A 100 7.35 50.80 16.05
C GLY A 100 8.76 50.52 16.50
N GLY A 101 8.94 49.66 17.48
CA GLY A 101 10.21 48.99 17.73
C GLY A 101 10.19 47.71 16.92
N GLU A 102 11.07 47.58 15.94
CA GLU A 102 11.33 46.27 15.32
C GLU A 102 11.63 45.26 16.44
N VAL A 103 10.69 44.37 16.70
CA VAL A 103 10.98 43.16 17.48
C VAL A 103 11.75 42.25 16.54
N THR A 104 13.06 42.41 16.55
CA THR A 104 13.98 41.60 15.76
C THR A 104 13.72 40.13 16.11
N GLY A 105 13.20 39.35 15.15
CA GLY A 105 12.96 37.92 15.31
C GLY A 105 11.53 37.52 15.66
N ALA A 106 10.57 38.44 15.79
CA ALA A 106 9.16 38.07 15.96
C ALA A 106 8.50 37.68 14.61
N VAL A 107 7.75 36.61 14.62
CA VAL A 107 6.88 36.27 13.48
C VAL A 107 5.68 37.20 13.50
N ARG A 108 5.54 38.03 12.46
CA ARG A 108 4.39 38.93 12.29
C ARG A 108 3.30 38.23 11.49
N TYR A 109 2.05 38.44 11.86
CA TYR A 109 0.89 37.86 11.16
C TYR A 109 0.23 38.81 10.18
N ASP A 110 0.62 40.09 10.21
CA ASP A 110 0.04 41.19 9.45
C ASP A 110 0.83 41.53 8.19
N GLU A 111 2.02 41.01 8.02
CA GLU A 111 2.84 41.19 6.83
C GLU A 111 3.54 39.89 6.39
N ALA A 112 3.72 39.74 5.08
CA ALA A 112 4.51 38.66 4.54
C ALA A 112 5.98 38.81 4.93
N GLN A 113 6.54 37.90 5.70
CA GLN A 113 7.94 37.92 6.12
C GLN A 113 8.79 37.00 5.24
N VAL A 114 9.90 37.49 4.75
CA VAL A 114 10.93 36.68 4.11
C VAL A 114 11.89 36.23 5.24
N LEU A 115 11.67 35.03 5.75
CA LEU A 115 12.53 34.43 6.76
C LEU A 115 13.56 33.51 6.09
N GLU A 116 14.79 33.54 6.57
CA GLU A 116 15.81 32.56 6.22
C GLU A 116 15.44 31.19 6.79
N ASP A 117 15.97 30.12 6.20
CA ASP A 117 15.58 28.74 6.57
C ASP A 117 15.91 28.42 8.05
N ALA A 118 16.97 28.96 8.59
CA ALA A 118 17.31 28.86 10.01
C ALA A 118 16.23 29.51 10.91
N GLN A 119 15.73 30.69 10.52
CA GLN A 119 14.70 31.41 11.26
C GLN A 119 13.34 30.67 11.15
N LYS A 120 13.02 30.12 9.99
CA LYS A 120 11.83 29.27 9.82
C LYS A 120 11.90 28.01 10.68
N THR A 121 13.08 27.41 10.78
CA THR A 121 13.31 26.23 11.63
C THR A 121 13.12 26.59 13.10
N GLN A 122 13.77 27.66 13.57
CA GLN A 122 13.63 28.10 14.94
C GLN A 122 12.19 28.48 15.30
N ALA A 123 11.47 29.16 14.42
CA ALA A 123 10.06 29.51 14.64
C ALA A 123 9.19 28.26 14.81
N ARG A 124 9.40 27.23 13.97
CA ARG A 124 8.69 25.96 14.09
C ARG A 124 9.01 25.23 15.40
N GLU A 125 10.27 25.19 15.80
CA GLU A 125 10.70 24.60 17.07
C GLU A 125 10.05 25.28 18.25
N ASN A 126 10.04 26.63 18.26
CA ASN A 126 9.48 27.42 19.35
C ASN A 126 7.96 27.20 19.55
N ILE A 127 7.23 26.93 18.49
CA ILE A 127 5.78 26.67 18.56
C ILE A 127 5.44 25.17 18.51
N GLY A 128 6.44 24.28 18.49
CA GLY A 128 6.23 22.83 18.36
C GLY A 128 5.58 22.41 17.05
N ALA A 129 5.68 23.24 16.00
CA ALA A 129 5.12 22.92 14.69
C ALA A 129 6.01 21.93 13.94
N ALA A 130 5.38 20.98 13.25
CA ALA A 130 6.09 20.05 12.37
C ALA A 130 6.87 20.80 11.28
N SER A 131 8.06 20.33 10.96
CA SER A 131 8.81 20.85 9.81
C SER A 131 8.11 20.46 8.49
N GLN A 132 8.40 21.17 7.40
CA GLN A 132 7.92 20.76 6.09
C GLN A 132 8.35 19.32 5.78
N LYS A 133 9.57 18.95 6.19
CA LYS A 133 10.07 17.60 6.03
C LYS A 133 9.22 16.57 6.79
N ASP A 134 8.80 16.85 8.02
CA ASP A 134 7.95 15.92 8.80
C ASP A 134 6.58 15.74 8.13
N VAL A 135 6.02 16.82 7.58
CA VAL A 135 4.77 16.77 6.82
C VAL A 135 4.94 15.94 5.54
N ASP A 136 6.05 16.13 4.83
CA ASP A 136 6.36 15.38 3.61
C ASP A 136 6.62 13.91 3.93
N ASP A 137 7.33 13.59 5.01
CA ASP A 137 7.57 12.21 5.47
C ASP A 137 6.25 11.52 5.85
N ILE A 138 5.34 12.20 6.56
CA ILE A 138 4.01 11.68 6.90
C ILE A 138 3.18 11.44 5.63
N ASN A 139 3.18 12.38 4.70
CA ASN A 139 2.49 12.23 3.43
C ASN A 139 3.05 11.06 2.62
N GLN A 140 4.37 10.90 2.59
CA GLN A 140 5.04 9.78 1.94
C GLN A 140 4.61 8.44 2.54
N ILE A 141 4.56 8.33 3.87
CA ILE A 141 4.09 7.12 4.58
C ILE A 141 2.63 6.84 4.24
N LEU A 142 1.75 7.84 4.35
CA LEU A 142 0.33 7.71 4.04
C LEU A 142 0.11 7.29 2.58
N PHE A 143 0.77 7.95 1.62
CA PHE A 143 0.63 7.61 0.20
C PHE A 143 1.15 6.21 -0.09
N THR A 144 2.26 5.79 0.54
CA THR A 144 2.79 4.43 0.40
C THR A 144 1.79 3.38 0.87
N GLN A 145 1.09 3.64 1.99
CA GLN A 145 0.09 2.74 2.57
C GLN A 145 -1.17 2.62 1.71
N TYR A 146 -1.62 3.73 1.12
CA TYR A 146 -2.86 3.77 0.35
C TYR A 146 -2.70 3.52 -1.14
N THR A 147 -1.46 3.40 -1.66
CA THR A 147 -1.22 3.04 -3.05
C THR A 147 -1.13 1.54 -3.24
N ALA A 148 -1.86 1.02 -4.22
CA ALA A 148 -1.80 -0.39 -4.60
C ALA A 148 -1.57 -0.55 -6.10
N LEU A 149 -0.76 -1.54 -6.45
CA LEU A 149 -0.50 -1.98 -7.80
C LEU A 149 -0.70 -3.49 -7.86
N SER A 150 -1.46 -3.96 -8.82
CA SER A 150 -1.62 -5.39 -9.08
C SER A 150 -1.46 -5.68 -10.56
N MET A 151 -0.95 -6.86 -10.85
CA MET A 151 -0.82 -7.38 -12.21
C MET A 151 -1.28 -8.85 -12.24
N SER A 152 -1.97 -9.24 -13.29
CA SER A 152 -2.42 -10.61 -13.52
C SER A 152 -2.20 -11.02 -14.97
N ARG A 153 -2.31 -12.32 -15.23
CA ARG A 153 -2.12 -12.90 -16.56
C ARG A 153 -3.12 -14.00 -16.84
N THR A 154 -3.45 -14.16 -18.10
CA THR A 154 -4.28 -15.27 -18.59
C THR A 154 -3.77 -15.69 -19.98
N PRO A 155 -3.44 -16.99 -20.18
CA PRO A 155 -3.39 -18.07 -19.20
C PRO A 155 -2.23 -17.94 -18.20
N ALA A 156 -2.28 -18.68 -17.09
CA ALA A 156 -1.18 -18.74 -16.12
C ALA A 156 -0.06 -19.69 -16.57
N SER A 157 -0.41 -20.67 -17.42
CA SER A 157 0.54 -21.61 -18.02
C SER A 157 0.01 -22.10 -19.38
N PHE A 158 0.93 -22.59 -20.20
CA PHE A 158 0.63 -23.07 -21.54
C PHE A 158 1.65 -24.15 -21.97
N GLU A 159 1.40 -24.79 -23.11
CA GLU A 159 2.31 -25.81 -23.65
C GLU A 159 3.55 -25.15 -24.26
N LYS A 160 4.72 -25.55 -23.76
CA LYS A 160 6.01 -25.07 -24.26
C LYS A 160 6.19 -25.40 -25.75
N GLY A 161 6.63 -24.39 -26.51
CA GLY A 161 6.82 -24.49 -27.96
C GLY A 161 5.54 -24.25 -28.78
N VAL A 162 4.38 -24.04 -28.14
CA VAL A 162 3.14 -23.65 -28.83
C VAL A 162 2.94 -22.15 -28.65
N GLU A 163 2.81 -21.43 -29.76
CA GLU A 163 2.52 -20.00 -29.71
C GLU A 163 1.19 -19.76 -29.00
N THR A 164 1.24 -18.97 -27.94
CA THR A 164 0.10 -18.71 -27.07
C THR A 164 -0.05 -17.23 -26.81
N GLU A 165 -1.24 -16.69 -27.04
CA GLU A 165 -1.58 -15.32 -26.67
C GLU A 165 -1.78 -15.22 -25.16
N VAL A 166 -1.08 -14.31 -24.53
CA VAL A 166 -1.17 -13.99 -23.12
C VAL A 166 -1.80 -12.60 -22.97
N THR A 167 -2.85 -12.52 -22.20
CA THR A 167 -3.45 -11.26 -21.79
C THR A 167 -2.91 -10.86 -20.42
N LEU A 168 -2.30 -9.70 -20.34
CA LEU A 168 -1.86 -9.07 -19.10
C LEU A 168 -2.89 -8.02 -18.68
N ASN A 169 -3.30 -8.05 -17.43
CA ASN A 169 -4.22 -7.07 -16.86
C ASN A 169 -3.59 -6.47 -15.60
N TRP A 170 -3.86 -5.20 -15.34
CA TRP A 170 -3.38 -4.52 -14.13
C TRP A 170 -4.37 -3.50 -13.61
N SER A 171 -4.15 -3.13 -12.36
CA SER A 171 -4.93 -2.14 -11.63
C SER A 171 -4.00 -1.26 -10.82
N THR A 172 -4.21 0.04 -10.90
CA THR A 172 -3.52 1.07 -10.12
C THR A 172 -4.53 1.77 -9.23
N LYS A 173 -4.31 1.74 -7.91
CA LYS A 173 -5.27 2.27 -6.94
C LYS A 173 -4.61 3.23 -5.96
N PHE A 174 -5.39 4.21 -5.54
CA PHE A 174 -5.12 5.03 -4.38
C PHE A 174 -6.36 5.04 -3.48
N ASN A 175 -6.18 4.73 -2.21
CA ASN A 175 -7.28 4.58 -1.25
C ASN A 175 -8.42 3.67 -1.76
N ASN A 176 -8.04 2.50 -2.30
CA ASN A 176 -8.92 1.49 -2.91
C ASN A 176 -9.74 1.96 -4.13
N GLN A 177 -9.54 3.18 -4.61
CA GLN A 177 -10.16 3.69 -5.83
C GLN A 177 -9.21 3.56 -7.00
N GLU A 178 -9.75 3.12 -8.16
CA GLU A 178 -8.98 3.10 -9.41
C GLU A 178 -8.57 4.51 -9.78
N ILE A 179 -7.27 4.69 -10.11
CA ILE A 179 -6.76 5.96 -10.62
C ILE A 179 -5.81 5.74 -11.80
N GLU A 180 -5.64 6.75 -12.62
CA GLU A 180 -4.58 6.81 -13.61
C GLU A 180 -3.26 7.09 -12.88
N PRO A 181 -2.19 6.31 -13.12
CA PRO A 181 -0.89 6.58 -12.52
C PRO A 181 -0.22 7.81 -13.14
N ASP A 182 0.72 8.42 -12.44
CA ASP A 182 1.54 9.52 -12.95
C ASP A 182 2.42 9.05 -14.13
N SER A 183 2.97 7.82 -14.00
CA SER A 183 3.66 7.10 -15.07
C SER A 183 3.46 5.59 -14.94
N LEU A 184 3.61 4.88 -16.07
CA LEU A 184 3.50 3.43 -16.14
C LEU A 184 4.48 2.89 -17.16
N GLU A 185 5.09 1.75 -16.88
CA GLU A 185 5.90 1.00 -17.81
C GLU A 185 5.68 -0.50 -17.59
N VAL A 186 5.29 -1.22 -18.64
CA VAL A 186 5.15 -2.68 -18.66
C VAL A 186 6.20 -3.28 -19.54
N LYS A 187 6.96 -4.26 -19.03
CA LYS A 187 8.09 -4.89 -19.69
C LYS A 187 7.95 -6.41 -19.82
N LYS A 188 8.52 -6.92 -20.90
CA LYS A 188 8.85 -8.33 -21.15
C LYS A 188 10.38 -8.48 -21.07
N GLY A 189 10.90 -8.93 -19.92
CA GLY A 189 12.33 -8.83 -19.66
C GLY A 189 12.81 -7.37 -19.70
N ASN A 190 13.65 -7.01 -20.68
CA ASN A 190 14.12 -5.63 -20.88
C ASN A 190 13.33 -4.85 -21.95
N GLU A 191 12.47 -5.52 -22.70
CA GLU A 191 11.65 -4.90 -23.75
C GLU A 191 10.45 -4.18 -23.14
N VAL A 192 10.22 -2.93 -23.51
CA VAL A 192 9.04 -2.15 -23.11
C VAL A 192 7.89 -2.49 -24.05
N LEU A 193 6.83 -3.07 -23.49
CA LEU A 193 5.61 -3.41 -24.23
C LEU A 193 4.66 -2.21 -24.33
N THR A 194 4.57 -1.42 -23.27
CA THR A 194 3.78 -0.18 -23.24
C THR A 194 4.23 0.74 -22.13
N SER A 195 4.09 2.05 -22.38
CA SER A 195 4.16 3.13 -21.38
C SER A 195 2.86 3.95 -21.34
N ASP A 196 1.82 3.47 -22.00
CA ASP A 196 0.52 4.15 -22.01
C ASP A 196 -0.22 3.88 -20.69
N LYS A 197 -0.26 4.90 -19.86
CA LYS A 197 -0.84 4.86 -18.51
C LYS A 197 -2.37 4.76 -18.50
N THR A 198 -3.02 4.97 -19.65
CA THR A 198 -4.48 4.84 -19.80
C THR A 198 -4.92 3.40 -20.00
N LEU A 199 -4.01 2.54 -20.50
CA LEU A 199 -4.29 1.12 -20.69
C LEU A 199 -4.39 0.39 -19.35
N LYS A 200 -5.22 -0.65 -19.34
CA LYS A 200 -5.40 -1.59 -18.22
C LYS A 200 -5.15 -3.04 -18.64
N THR A 201 -4.92 -3.25 -19.91
CA THR A 201 -4.68 -4.57 -20.48
C THR A 201 -3.85 -4.47 -21.76
N ILE A 202 -3.00 -5.48 -22.00
CA ILE A 202 -2.31 -5.71 -23.28
C ILE A 202 -2.28 -7.21 -23.56
N LYS A 203 -1.98 -7.55 -24.81
CA LYS A 203 -1.78 -8.92 -25.28
C LYS A 203 -0.35 -9.07 -25.83
N ASP A 204 0.23 -10.24 -25.59
CA ASP A 204 1.55 -10.61 -26.10
C ASP A 204 1.55 -12.09 -26.48
N SER A 205 2.36 -12.48 -27.46
CA SER A 205 2.52 -13.87 -27.88
C SER A 205 3.80 -14.46 -27.37
N VAL A 206 3.70 -15.67 -26.82
CA VAL A 206 4.86 -16.36 -26.23
C VAL A 206 4.89 -17.84 -26.63
N THR A 207 6.08 -18.43 -26.67
CA THR A 207 6.33 -19.86 -26.93
C THR A 207 7.07 -20.54 -25.79
N ASP A 208 7.63 -19.77 -24.85
CA ASP A 208 8.37 -20.26 -23.68
C ASP A 208 7.97 -19.46 -22.43
N THR A 209 8.43 -19.91 -21.26
CA THR A 209 8.23 -19.22 -19.99
C THR A 209 8.67 -17.77 -20.09
N GLN A 210 7.75 -16.87 -19.74
CA GLN A 210 8.00 -15.45 -19.85
C GLN A 210 7.63 -14.72 -18.55
N ALA A 211 8.57 -13.93 -18.04
CA ALA A 211 8.32 -13.00 -16.95
C ALA A 211 7.97 -11.62 -17.49
N TYR A 212 6.98 -11.01 -16.88
CA TYR A 212 6.56 -9.63 -17.11
C TYR A 212 6.69 -8.84 -15.83
N SER A 213 7.12 -7.60 -15.95
CA SER A 213 7.22 -6.66 -14.85
C SER A 213 6.48 -5.38 -15.20
N MET A 214 5.96 -4.72 -14.19
CA MET A 214 5.35 -3.42 -14.33
C MET A 214 5.86 -2.50 -13.23
N THR A 215 6.20 -1.28 -13.61
CA THR A 215 6.52 -0.18 -12.69
C THR A 215 5.52 0.94 -12.92
N ALA A 216 4.94 1.44 -11.86
CA ALA A 216 4.04 2.59 -11.92
C ALA A 216 4.37 3.59 -10.82
N VAL A 217 4.27 4.88 -11.13
CA VAL A 217 4.30 5.96 -10.15
C VAL A 217 2.85 6.38 -9.87
N ILE A 218 2.45 6.36 -8.62
CA ILE A 218 1.09 6.63 -8.17
C ILE A 218 1.16 7.67 -7.05
N LYS A 219 0.74 8.90 -7.31
CA LYS A 219 0.86 10.01 -6.35
C LYS A 219 2.30 10.18 -5.85
N GLY A 220 3.27 10.12 -6.78
CA GLY A 220 4.70 10.21 -6.47
C GLY A 220 5.32 8.94 -5.87
N ILE A 221 4.53 7.89 -5.56
CA ILE A 221 5.04 6.63 -4.99
C ILE A 221 5.27 5.61 -6.09
N THR A 222 6.50 5.12 -6.20
CA THR A 222 6.86 4.05 -7.13
C THR A 222 6.44 2.70 -6.57
N LYS A 223 5.69 1.94 -7.36
CA LYS A 223 5.28 0.56 -7.08
C LYS A 223 5.71 -0.34 -8.22
N THR A 224 6.03 -1.59 -7.91
CA THR A 224 6.35 -2.63 -8.88
C THR A 224 5.46 -3.85 -8.68
N ALA A 225 5.12 -4.51 -9.77
CA ALA A 225 4.44 -5.79 -9.77
C ALA A 225 5.04 -6.67 -10.86
N SER A 226 5.00 -7.99 -10.68
CA SER A 226 5.47 -8.93 -11.69
C SER A 226 4.60 -10.16 -11.74
N VAL A 227 4.55 -10.79 -12.92
CA VAL A 227 3.88 -12.07 -13.14
C VAL A 227 4.73 -12.91 -14.08
N THR A 228 4.66 -14.23 -13.92
CA THR A 228 5.33 -15.17 -14.85
C THR A 228 4.29 -16.08 -15.46
N VAL A 229 4.27 -16.17 -16.77
CA VAL A 229 3.52 -17.18 -17.52
C VAL A 229 4.44 -18.37 -17.73
N ASN A 230 4.03 -19.53 -17.25
CA ASN A 230 4.89 -20.71 -17.27
C ASN A 230 4.58 -21.60 -18.48
N ALA A 231 5.61 -21.96 -19.21
CA ALA A 231 5.51 -22.94 -20.27
C ALA A 231 5.98 -24.30 -19.78
N TYR A 232 5.15 -25.32 -19.98
CA TYR A 232 5.47 -26.69 -19.60
C TYR A 232 5.31 -27.62 -20.78
N TYR A 233 6.17 -28.61 -20.90
CA TYR A 233 5.91 -29.72 -21.77
C TYR A 233 4.78 -30.59 -21.23
N PRO A 234 3.91 -31.14 -22.10
CA PRO A 234 2.82 -32.01 -21.68
C PRO A 234 3.37 -33.33 -21.12
N MET A 235 2.57 -33.98 -20.33
CA MET A 235 2.78 -35.38 -19.93
C MET A 235 1.97 -36.27 -20.84
N TYR A 236 2.45 -37.52 -21.03
CA TYR A 236 1.80 -38.51 -21.82
C TYR A 236 1.54 -39.79 -21.00
N PHE A 237 0.42 -40.42 -21.24
CA PHE A 237 0.14 -41.72 -20.69
C PHE A 237 -0.67 -42.57 -21.66
N GLY A 238 -0.47 -43.89 -21.59
CA GLY A 238 -1.10 -44.85 -22.49
C GLY A 238 -0.70 -46.26 -22.16
N ALA A 239 -1.11 -47.18 -23.02
CA ALA A 239 -0.74 -48.57 -22.94
C ALA A 239 0.01 -49.01 -24.19
N SER A 240 0.92 -49.95 -24.03
CA SER A 240 1.66 -50.56 -25.14
C SER A 240 2.25 -51.90 -24.74
N ALA A 241 2.24 -52.89 -25.68
CA ALA A 241 2.93 -54.14 -25.51
C ALA A 241 4.46 -54.02 -25.57
N LYS A 242 5.00 -52.86 -26.00
CA LYS A 242 6.44 -52.58 -26.06
C LYS A 242 7.05 -52.53 -24.68
N THR A 243 8.26 -53.06 -24.56
CA THR A 243 9.06 -52.96 -23.30
C THR A 243 9.94 -51.74 -23.28
N ALA A 244 10.10 -51.04 -24.42
CA ALA A 244 10.80 -49.75 -24.56
C ALA A 244 9.99 -48.91 -25.59
N LEU A 245 9.92 -47.61 -25.35
CA LEU A 245 9.25 -46.63 -26.20
C LEU A 245 10.25 -45.79 -26.98
N GLU A 246 9.81 -45.39 -28.15
CA GLU A 246 10.47 -44.36 -28.98
C GLU A 246 9.67 -43.06 -28.93
N SER A 247 10.24 -41.96 -29.45
CA SER A 247 9.60 -40.64 -29.51
C SER A 247 8.18 -40.71 -30.13
N ALA A 248 8.04 -41.43 -31.25
CA ALA A 248 6.78 -41.53 -31.95
C ALA A 248 5.69 -42.26 -31.11
N ASP A 249 6.07 -43.27 -30.33
CA ASP A 249 5.14 -43.99 -29.44
C ASP A 249 4.60 -43.07 -28.37
N ILE A 250 5.47 -42.24 -27.74
CA ILE A 250 5.12 -41.29 -26.69
C ILE A 250 4.17 -40.23 -27.24
N LEU A 251 4.49 -39.66 -28.39
CA LEU A 251 3.67 -38.64 -29.03
C LEU A 251 2.29 -39.12 -29.48
N ALA A 252 2.12 -40.45 -29.70
CA ALA A 252 0.86 -41.08 -30.04
C ALA A 252 -0.05 -41.35 -28.81
N MET A 253 0.51 -41.30 -27.58
CA MET A 253 -0.25 -41.51 -26.34
C MET A 253 -1.17 -40.33 -26.01
N THR A 254 -2.05 -40.55 -25.04
CA THR A 254 -2.93 -39.51 -24.52
C THR A 254 -2.11 -38.40 -23.86
N LYS A 255 -2.27 -37.20 -24.38
CA LYS A 255 -1.66 -35.98 -23.82
C LYS A 255 -2.50 -35.48 -22.63
N GLN A 256 -1.86 -35.31 -21.49
CA GLN A 256 -2.53 -34.69 -20.35
C GLN A 256 -2.49 -33.17 -20.43
N PRO A 257 -3.46 -32.48 -19.79
CA PRO A 257 -3.37 -31.03 -19.57
C PRO A 257 -2.07 -30.64 -18.90
N ILE A 258 -1.52 -29.49 -19.30
CA ILE A 258 -0.23 -28.99 -18.85
C ILE A 258 -0.25 -28.70 -17.37
N LYS A 259 0.73 -29.22 -16.65
CA LYS A 259 0.87 -29.08 -15.20
C LYS A 259 2.33 -28.89 -14.83
N SER A 260 2.56 -28.25 -13.67
CA SER A 260 3.88 -28.15 -13.04
C SER A 260 4.27 -29.40 -12.24
N SER A 261 3.34 -30.35 -12.07
CA SER A 261 3.52 -31.59 -11.32
C SER A 261 2.80 -32.73 -12.04
N PRO A 262 3.33 -33.96 -12.00
CA PRO A 262 2.68 -35.13 -12.60
C PRO A 262 1.43 -35.59 -11.83
N ALA A 263 1.21 -35.09 -10.62
CA ALA A 263 0.10 -35.50 -9.77
C ALA A 263 -1.26 -35.33 -10.41
N GLY A 264 -2.12 -36.32 -10.27
CA GLY A 264 -3.50 -36.31 -10.77
C GLY A 264 -4.04 -37.68 -11.13
N ASN A 265 -5.23 -37.68 -11.72
CA ASN A 265 -5.86 -38.90 -12.17
C ASN A 265 -5.48 -39.23 -13.62
N ALA A 266 -5.30 -40.50 -13.92
CA ALA A 266 -5.11 -41.01 -15.26
C ALA A 266 -6.09 -42.14 -15.52
N THR A 267 -6.76 -42.09 -16.67
CA THR A 267 -7.59 -43.20 -17.19
C THR A 267 -6.98 -43.67 -18.49
N VAL A 268 -6.67 -44.95 -18.57
CA VAL A 268 -6.02 -45.58 -19.73
C VAL A 268 -6.72 -46.87 -20.05
N GLU A 269 -7.14 -47.03 -21.30
CA GLU A 269 -7.58 -48.35 -21.83
C GLU A 269 -6.30 -49.19 -22.09
N VAL A 270 -6.23 -50.35 -21.45
CA VAL A 270 -5.07 -51.25 -21.54
C VAL A 270 -5.55 -52.55 -22.22
N GLY A 271 -4.88 -52.89 -23.29
CA GLY A 271 -5.13 -54.17 -23.97
C GLY A 271 -4.48 -55.35 -23.24
N ALA A 272 -4.88 -56.57 -23.63
CA ALA A 272 -4.30 -57.78 -23.08
C ALA A 272 -2.77 -57.83 -23.31
N ASN A 273 -2.01 -58.04 -22.23
CA ASN A 273 -0.53 -58.10 -22.22
C ASN A 273 0.15 -56.75 -22.57
N GLU A 274 -0.52 -55.64 -22.38
CA GLU A 274 0.08 -54.33 -22.50
C GLU A 274 0.52 -53.81 -21.16
N TYR A 275 1.55 -52.97 -21.21
CA TYR A 275 2.06 -52.23 -20.02
C TYR A 275 1.43 -50.84 -19.97
N LEU A 276 1.12 -50.39 -18.76
CA LEU A 276 0.83 -48.99 -18.52
C LEU A 276 2.14 -48.18 -18.63
N TRP A 277 2.09 -47.11 -19.36
CA TRP A 277 3.17 -46.16 -19.52
C TRP A 277 2.77 -44.76 -19.09
N LEU A 278 3.65 -44.11 -18.34
CA LEU A 278 3.54 -42.74 -17.87
C LEU A 278 4.83 -42.02 -18.22
N CYS A 279 4.76 -41.06 -19.12
CA CYS A 279 5.93 -40.33 -19.63
C CYS A 279 5.82 -38.87 -19.21
N VAL A 280 6.77 -38.42 -18.41
CA VAL A 280 6.83 -37.04 -17.88
C VAL A 280 8.13 -36.36 -18.31
N PRO A 281 8.14 -35.03 -18.49
CA PRO A 281 9.38 -34.29 -18.74
C PRO A 281 10.47 -34.67 -17.74
N SER A 282 11.73 -34.74 -18.14
CA SER A 282 12.85 -35.21 -17.31
C SER A 282 13.04 -34.40 -16.03
N THR A 283 12.52 -33.16 -15.99
CA THR A 283 12.50 -32.29 -14.81
C THR A 283 11.48 -32.72 -13.74
N MET A 284 10.59 -33.64 -14.07
CA MET A 284 9.55 -34.18 -13.18
C MET A 284 9.89 -35.61 -12.75
N SER A 285 9.25 -36.08 -11.69
CA SER A 285 9.35 -37.47 -11.24
C SER A 285 8.00 -37.93 -10.72
N ILE A 286 7.66 -39.21 -10.96
CA ILE A 286 6.50 -39.88 -10.40
C ILE A 286 6.98 -40.66 -9.18
N ASN A 287 6.35 -40.40 -8.02
CA ASN A 287 6.72 -41.06 -6.76
C ASN A 287 5.87 -42.29 -6.52
N SER A 288 4.61 -42.27 -6.87
CA SER A 288 3.71 -43.41 -6.74
C SER A 288 2.60 -43.41 -7.80
N VAL A 289 2.12 -44.56 -8.11
CA VAL A 289 0.95 -44.80 -8.95
C VAL A 289 0.03 -45.74 -8.20
N LYS A 290 -1.26 -45.39 -8.06
CA LYS A 290 -2.25 -46.20 -7.34
C LYS A 290 -3.48 -46.47 -8.22
N SER A 291 -4.04 -47.63 -8.11
CA SER A 291 -5.33 -47.98 -8.73
C SER A 291 -6.20 -48.70 -7.68
N GLY A 292 -7.44 -48.23 -7.52
CA GLY A 292 -8.33 -48.78 -6.50
C GLY A 292 -7.82 -48.67 -5.07
N GLY A 293 -6.90 -47.72 -4.80
CA GLY A 293 -6.24 -47.54 -3.50
C GLY A 293 -4.98 -48.38 -3.30
N PHE A 294 -4.63 -49.27 -4.21
CA PHE A 294 -3.44 -50.11 -4.15
C PHE A 294 -2.33 -49.56 -5.01
N ASP A 295 -1.07 -49.71 -4.55
CA ASP A 295 0.11 -49.34 -5.29
C ASP A 295 0.29 -50.20 -6.54
N VAL A 296 0.53 -49.55 -7.67
CA VAL A 296 0.91 -50.21 -8.94
C VAL A 296 2.43 -50.25 -9.01
N PRO A 297 3.06 -51.42 -8.98
CA PRO A 297 4.49 -51.53 -9.11
C PRO A 297 4.98 -50.98 -10.45
N MET A 298 5.86 -50.02 -10.44
CA MET A 298 6.47 -49.42 -11.62
C MET A 298 7.93 -49.87 -11.73
N ALA A 299 8.41 -50.12 -12.93
CA ALA A 299 9.82 -50.30 -13.22
C ALA A 299 10.57 -48.98 -13.09
N ALA A 300 11.89 -49.04 -12.93
CA ALA A 300 12.71 -47.86 -12.98
C ALA A 300 12.51 -47.09 -14.31
N PRO A 301 12.41 -45.76 -14.28
CA PRO A 301 12.13 -44.99 -15.48
C PRO A 301 13.30 -45.05 -16.46
N VAL A 302 12.98 -45.03 -17.75
CA VAL A 302 13.94 -44.92 -18.84
C VAL A 302 13.83 -43.52 -19.45
N THR A 303 14.97 -42.89 -19.71
CA THR A 303 14.98 -41.57 -20.39
C THR A 303 14.87 -41.80 -21.89
N VAL A 304 13.93 -41.11 -22.52
CA VAL A 304 13.66 -41.08 -23.96
C VAL A 304 13.68 -39.64 -24.44
N ALA A 305 14.47 -39.34 -25.46
CA ALA A 305 14.43 -38.06 -26.16
C ALA A 305 13.17 -38.01 -27.03
N VAL A 306 12.29 -37.03 -26.78
CA VAL A 306 11.04 -36.83 -27.52
C VAL A 306 11.17 -35.65 -28.46
N ASP A 307 10.92 -35.89 -29.76
CA ASP A 307 11.11 -34.90 -30.82
C ASP A 307 10.34 -33.60 -30.54
N GLY A 308 11.07 -32.49 -30.55
CA GLY A 308 10.56 -31.16 -30.29
C GLY A 308 10.11 -30.88 -28.82
N LYS A 309 10.33 -31.84 -27.90
CA LYS A 309 9.91 -31.73 -26.49
C LYS A 309 11.04 -31.93 -25.46
N GLY A 310 12.21 -32.46 -25.91
CA GLY A 310 13.34 -32.77 -25.03
C GLY A 310 13.19 -34.14 -24.34
N ASP A 311 13.91 -34.33 -23.24
CA ASP A 311 14.01 -35.62 -22.59
C ASP A 311 12.81 -35.89 -21.64
N TYR A 312 12.32 -37.14 -21.72
CA TYR A 312 11.25 -37.65 -20.86
C TYR A 312 11.69 -38.83 -20.02
N LYS A 313 11.25 -38.91 -18.78
CA LYS A 313 11.29 -40.10 -17.96
C LYS A 313 10.04 -40.92 -18.20
N CYS A 314 10.17 -42.10 -18.78
CA CYS A 314 9.08 -43.02 -19.09
C CYS A 314 9.03 -44.14 -18.07
N TYR A 315 8.01 -44.14 -17.27
CA TYR A 315 7.73 -45.16 -16.24
C TYR A 315 6.80 -46.21 -16.86
N ARG A 316 7.17 -47.49 -16.71
CA ARG A 316 6.40 -48.64 -17.16
C ARG A 316 5.90 -49.44 -15.96
N SER A 317 4.68 -49.98 -16.01
CA SER A 317 4.27 -51.00 -15.01
C SER A 317 5.22 -52.18 -15.01
N ALA A 318 5.51 -52.73 -13.83
CA ALA A 318 6.47 -53.84 -13.66
C ALA A 318 6.01 -55.09 -14.44
N SER A 319 4.69 -55.29 -14.53
CA SER A 319 4.05 -56.39 -15.25
C SER A 319 3.01 -55.87 -16.23
N PRO A 320 2.73 -56.60 -17.32
CA PRO A 320 1.62 -56.26 -18.21
C PRO A 320 0.28 -56.44 -17.48
N PHE A 321 -0.72 -55.74 -17.96
CA PHE A 321 -2.09 -55.81 -17.46
C PHE A 321 -2.91 -56.84 -18.26
N ALA A 322 -3.99 -57.35 -17.65
CA ALA A 322 -5.11 -57.90 -18.38
C ALA A 322 -5.86 -56.76 -19.11
N GLU A 323 -6.60 -57.11 -20.13
CA GLU A 323 -7.46 -56.15 -20.83
C GLU A 323 -8.44 -55.48 -19.87
N GLY A 324 -8.53 -54.14 -19.95
CA GLY A 324 -9.45 -53.37 -19.10
C GLY A 324 -9.07 -51.89 -19.04
N THR A 325 -9.83 -51.15 -18.26
CA THR A 325 -9.61 -49.73 -18.03
C THR A 325 -8.78 -49.55 -16.74
N PHE A 326 -7.60 -48.97 -16.87
CA PHE A 326 -6.82 -48.51 -15.72
C PHE A 326 -7.35 -47.14 -15.27
N ASN A 327 -7.81 -47.08 -14.02
CA ASN A 327 -8.15 -45.82 -13.35
C ASN A 327 -7.18 -45.62 -12.18
N GLY A 328 -6.30 -44.64 -12.28
CA GLY A 328 -5.27 -44.47 -11.29
C GLY A 328 -5.05 -43.02 -10.83
N VAL A 329 -4.39 -42.91 -9.68
CA VAL A 329 -3.89 -41.65 -9.11
C VAL A 329 -2.38 -41.69 -9.19
N ILE A 330 -1.81 -40.62 -9.74
CA ILE A 330 -0.36 -40.39 -9.87
C ILE A 330 0.03 -39.35 -8.83
N ALA A 331 1.14 -39.56 -8.11
CA ALA A 331 1.69 -38.63 -7.15
C ALA A 331 3.21 -38.53 -7.22
#